data_44f723ec6d6f83175002e137933712e8
#
_entry.id   44f723ec6d6f83175002e137933712e8
#
_cell.length_a   1.000
_cell.length_b   1.000
_cell.length_c   1.000
_cell.angle_alpha   90.00
_cell.angle_beta   90.00
_cell.angle_gamma   90.00
#
_symmetry.space_group_name_H-M   'P 1'
#
loop_
_entity.id
_entity.type
_entity.pdbx_description
1 polymer ?
#
loop_
_entity_poly.entity_id
_entity_poly.type
_entity_poly.pdbx_seq_one_letter_code
_entity_poly.pdbx_strand_id
1 'polypeptide(L)'
;YVMGSVDFSYNKIGSEGRNISCSMDDYKGINASTVTLSYNEIQKFPTELFATGSPISTIILSNNLMTSIPENSLKPKDGNYKNTYLLTTIDLRFNKLTSLSDDFRATTLPYLSNMDVSYNCFSSFPTQPLNSSQLKAFGIRHQRDAEGNRILRQWPTGITTCPSLIQLQIGSNDIRKVDEKLTPQLYILDIADNPNISIDVTSVCPYI
;
A
#
# COMPACT_ATOMS: atom_id res chain seq x y z
N TYR A 1 4.35 -28.18 -0.47
CA TYR A 1 3.80 -27.62 -1.71
C TYR A 1 3.26 -26.24 -1.44
N VAL A 2 3.77 -25.22 -2.12
CA VAL A 2 3.23 -23.85 -2.09
C VAL A 2 2.27 -23.73 -3.28
N MET A 3 1.02 -23.30 -3.03
CA MET A 3 0.09 -23.00 -4.12
C MET A 3 0.52 -21.72 -4.83
N GLY A 4 0.34 -21.65 -6.14
CA GLY A 4 0.66 -20.43 -6.91
C GLY A 4 -0.24 -19.25 -6.50
N SER A 5 -1.56 -19.46 -6.46
CA SER A 5 -2.53 -18.43 -6.10
C SER A 5 -3.78 -19.04 -5.45
N VAL A 6 -4.39 -18.21 -4.58
CA VAL A 6 -5.73 -18.47 -4.03
C VAL A 6 -6.56 -17.20 -4.25
N ASP A 7 -7.74 -17.38 -4.83
CA ASP A 7 -8.68 -16.29 -5.10
C ASP A 7 -9.97 -16.45 -4.31
N PHE A 8 -10.22 -15.49 -3.42
CA PHE A 8 -11.43 -15.36 -2.62
C PHE A 8 -12.25 -14.11 -3.00
N SER A 9 -12.06 -13.57 -4.19
CA SER A 9 -12.73 -12.37 -4.64
C SER A 9 -14.25 -12.55 -4.77
N TYR A 10 -14.97 -11.43 -4.73
CA TYR A 10 -16.43 -11.38 -4.93
C TYR A 10 -17.23 -12.25 -3.98
N ASN A 11 -16.85 -12.23 -2.70
CA ASN A 11 -17.53 -12.91 -1.60
C ASN A 11 -18.05 -11.88 -0.58
N LYS A 12 -18.52 -12.36 0.56
CA LYS A 12 -18.95 -11.54 1.70
C LYS A 12 -18.06 -11.72 2.93
N ILE A 13 -16.76 -11.95 2.70
CA ILE A 13 -15.79 -12.10 3.78
C ILE A 13 -15.68 -10.76 4.53
N GLY A 14 -15.79 -10.82 5.85
CA GLY A 14 -15.79 -9.63 6.71
C GLY A 14 -17.18 -9.15 7.12
N SER A 15 -18.27 -9.65 6.50
CA SER A 15 -19.62 -9.46 6.99
C SER A 15 -19.87 -10.30 8.26
N GLU A 16 -20.96 -9.99 8.97
CA GLU A 16 -21.30 -10.66 10.23
C GLU A 16 -21.28 -12.19 10.09
N GLY A 17 -20.51 -12.87 10.94
CA GLY A 17 -20.37 -14.32 10.95
C GLY A 17 -19.50 -14.91 9.82
N ARG A 18 -18.87 -14.09 8.96
CA ARG A 18 -18.07 -14.53 7.81
C ARG A 18 -16.63 -14.02 7.88
N ASN A 19 -16.00 -14.17 9.01
CA ASN A 19 -14.61 -13.76 9.21
C ASN A 19 -13.64 -14.78 8.60
N ILE A 20 -12.47 -14.30 8.19
CA ILE A 20 -11.32 -15.16 7.97
C ILE A 20 -10.89 -15.62 9.37
N SER A 21 -11.15 -16.87 9.71
CA SER A 21 -10.67 -17.47 10.94
C SER A 21 -9.82 -18.68 10.61
N CYS A 22 -8.61 -18.71 11.15
CA CYS A 22 -7.77 -19.89 11.17
C CYS A 22 -7.65 -20.33 12.63
N SER A 23 -7.77 -21.63 12.90
CA SER A 23 -7.58 -22.18 14.24
C SER A 23 -6.16 -21.86 14.73
N MET A 24 -6.06 -21.36 15.97
CA MET A 24 -4.78 -20.90 16.56
C MET A 24 -3.75 -22.03 16.74
N ASP A 25 -4.21 -23.26 16.84
CA ASP A 25 -3.37 -24.40 17.20
C ASP A 25 -2.60 -25.02 16.01
N ASP A 26 -3.09 -24.80 14.77
CA ASP A 26 -2.46 -25.30 13.54
C ASP A 26 -2.04 -24.19 12.57
N TYR A 27 -1.82 -22.98 13.08
CA TYR A 27 -1.67 -21.79 12.26
C TYR A 27 -0.37 -21.79 11.45
N LYS A 28 -0.46 -22.21 10.21
CA LYS A 28 0.62 -22.10 9.22
C LYS A 28 0.39 -20.98 8.19
N GLY A 29 -0.68 -20.21 8.36
CA GLY A 29 -1.10 -19.23 7.36
C GLY A 29 -1.59 -19.89 6.05
N ILE A 30 -1.89 -19.07 5.06
CA ILE A 30 -2.19 -19.56 3.72
C ILE A 30 -0.87 -19.90 3.01
N ASN A 31 -0.75 -21.12 2.54
CA ASN A 31 0.42 -21.61 1.82
C ASN A 31 0.29 -21.31 0.30
N ALA A 32 0.20 -20.04 -0.05
CA ALA A 32 0.12 -19.56 -1.42
C ALA A 32 1.00 -18.33 -1.62
N SER A 33 1.54 -18.14 -2.82
CA SER A 33 2.35 -16.96 -3.15
C SER A 33 1.49 -15.72 -3.44
N THR A 34 0.30 -15.90 -3.98
CA THR A 34 -0.66 -14.82 -4.25
C THR A 34 -1.98 -15.10 -3.57
N VAL A 35 -2.49 -14.11 -2.84
CA VAL A 35 -3.81 -14.17 -2.21
C VAL A 35 -4.63 -12.98 -2.67
N THR A 36 -5.78 -13.26 -3.27
CA THR A 36 -6.72 -12.23 -3.75
C THR A 36 -7.99 -12.26 -2.90
N LEU A 37 -8.33 -11.12 -2.32
CA LEU A 37 -9.49 -10.91 -1.45
C LEU A 37 -10.32 -9.70 -1.90
N SER A 38 -10.22 -9.31 -3.17
CA SER A 38 -10.92 -8.15 -3.73
C SER A 38 -12.44 -8.31 -3.70
N TYR A 39 -13.15 -7.20 -3.66
CA TYR A 39 -14.62 -7.20 -3.70
C TYR A 39 -15.24 -8.05 -2.59
N ASN A 40 -14.83 -7.76 -1.36
CA ASN A 40 -15.38 -8.34 -0.14
C ASN A 40 -15.85 -7.22 0.83
N GLU A 41 -16.19 -7.57 2.05
CA GLU A 41 -16.65 -6.64 3.09
C GLU A 41 -15.63 -6.55 4.25
N ILE A 42 -14.34 -6.73 3.95
CA ILE A 42 -13.26 -6.78 4.94
C ILE A 42 -13.07 -5.38 5.55
N GLN A 43 -13.24 -5.29 6.87
CA GLN A 43 -13.11 -4.06 7.63
C GLN A 43 -11.76 -3.95 8.37
N LYS A 44 -11.13 -5.10 8.65
CA LYS A 44 -9.83 -5.17 9.35
C LYS A 44 -8.82 -5.91 8.49
N PHE A 45 -7.58 -5.44 8.54
CA PHE A 45 -6.50 -6.12 7.82
C PHE A 45 -6.38 -7.59 8.29
N PRO A 46 -6.36 -8.56 7.36
CA PRO A 46 -6.41 -9.98 7.70
C PRO A 46 -5.05 -10.50 8.17
N THR A 47 -4.64 -10.12 9.37
CA THR A 47 -3.35 -10.52 9.97
C THR A 47 -3.21 -12.05 10.10
N GLU A 48 -4.33 -12.73 10.18
CA GLU A 48 -4.42 -14.18 10.30
C GLU A 48 -3.89 -14.93 9.07
N LEU A 49 -3.79 -14.27 7.93
CA LEU A 49 -3.20 -14.86 6.72
C LEU A 49 -1.68 -14.97 6.78
N PHE A 50 -1.05 -14.19 7.66
CA PHE A 50 0.40 -14.10 7.76
C PHE A 50 0.88 -14.84 9.00
N ALA A 51 1.47 -16.00 8.78
CA ALA A 51 2.25 -16.72 9.79
C ALA A 51 3.75 -16.54 9.51
N THR A 52 4.55 -16.84 10.50
CA THR A 52 6.02 -16.91 10.33
C THR A 52 6.37 -17.85 9.18
N GLY A 53 7.13 -17.35 8.22
CA GLY A 53 7.50 -18.11 7.02
C GLY A 53 6.39 -18.23 5.97
N SER A 54 5.34 -17.40 6.05
CA SER A 54 4.31 -17.35 5.01
C SER A 54 4.92 -17.05 3.63
N PRO A 55 4.60 -17.84 2.60
CA PRO A 55 5.13 -17.64 1.25
C PRO A 55 4.41 -16.51 0.49
N ILE A 56 3.49 -15.77 1.10
CA ILE A 56 2.72 -14.72 0.44
C ILE A 56 3.66 -13.63 -0.02
N SER A 57 3.79 -13.46 -1.32
CA SER A 57 4.53 -12.36 -1.96
C SER A 57 3.60 -11.29 -2.52
N THR A 58 2.35 -11.64 -2.83
CA THR A 58 1.35 -10.70 -3.36
C THR A 58 0.05 -10.84 -2.59
N ILE A 59 -0.46 -9.72 -2.07
CA ILE A 59 -1.80 -9.65 -1.48
C ILE A 59 -2.61 -8.56 -2.15
N ILE A 60 -3.83 -8.91 -2.57
CA ILE A 60 -4.78 -8.01 -3.22
C ILE A 60 -6.03 -7.90 -2.37
N LEU A 61 -6.21 -6.71 -1.77
CA LEU A 61 -7.29 -6.36 -0.85
C LEU A 61 -8.16 -5.21 -1.37
N SER A 62 -8.12 -4.95 -2.68
CA SER A 62 -8.86 -3.86 -3.28
C SER A 62 -10.38 -4.04 -3.18
N ASN A 63 -11.12 -2.94 -3.17
CA ASN A 63 -12.59 -2.95 -3.06
C ASN A 63 -13.08 -3.67 -1.80
N ASN A 64 -12.64 -3.16 -0.65
CA ASN A 64 -13.06 -3.59 0.68
C ASN A 64 -13.47 -2.39 1.55
N LEU A 65 -13.66 -2.58 2.84
CA LEU A 65 -14.21 -1.56 3.76
C LEU A 65 -13.22 -1.15 4.85
N MET A 66 -11.92 -1.37 4.65
CA MET A 66 -10.89 -1.06 5.66
C MET A 66 -10.75 0.45 5.85
N THR A 67 -10.82 0.90 7.12
CA THR A 67 -10.62 2.31 7.50
C THR A 67 -9.23 2.55 8.08
N SER A 68 -8.58 1.53 8.59
CA SER A 68 -7.23 1.57 9.16
C SER A 68 -6.57 0.20 9.07
N ILE A 69 -5.25 0.19 9.18
CA ILE A 69 -4.44 -1.01 9.38
C ILE A 69 -3.72 -0.81 10.71
N PRO A 70 -4.10 -1.54 11.77
CA PRO A 70 -3.51 -1.36 13.09
C PRO A 70 -2.00 -1.65 13.09
N GLU A 71 -1.28 -1.02 14.02
CA GLU A 71 0.12 -1.34 14.25
C GLU A 71 0.29 -2.82 14.67
N ASN A 72 1.40 -3.38 14.31
CA ASN A 72 1.75 -4.79 14.53
C ASN A 72 0.89 -5.79 13.73
N SER A 73 0.10 -5.32 12.74
CA SER A 73 -0.68 -6.19 11.85
C SER A 73 0.21 -7.05 10.96
N LEU A 74 1.39 -6.56 10.60
CA LEU A 74 2.37 -7.23 9.75
C LEU A 74 3.63 -7.67 10.51
N LYS A 75 3.68 -7.53 11.83
CA LYS A 75 4.80 -8.03 12.62
C LYS A 75 4.66 -9.51 12.89
N PRO A 76 5.76 -10.29 12.80
CA PRO A 76 5.75 -11.70 13.18
C PRO A 76 5.30 -11.87 14.62
N LYS A 77 4.31 -12.74 14.86
CA LYS A 77 3.72 -12.97 16.19
C LYS A 77 4.68 -13.65 17.17
N ASP A 78 5.69 -14.35 16.66
CA ASP A 78 6.72 -15.04 17.45
C ASP A 78 7.89 -14.14 17.87
N GLY A 79 7.85 -12.86 17.52
CA GLY A 79 8.93 -11.91 17.80
C GLY A 79 10.24 -12.19 17.05
N ASN A 80 10.25 -13.18 16.16
CA ASN A 80 11.43 -13.55 15.40
C ASN A 80 11.54 -12.73 14.10
N TYR A 81 12.09 -11.55 14.20
CA TYR A 81 12.31 -10.64 13.06
C TYR A 81 13.24 -11.19 11.94
N LYS A 82 13.81 -12.37 12.11
CA LYS A 82 14.60 -13.03 11.05
C LYS A 82 13.70 -13.60 9.94
N ASN A 83 12.43 -13.83 10.23
CA ASN A 83 11.45 -14.33 9.27
C ASN A 83 10.58 -13.17 8.77
N THR A 84 11.17 -12.29 8.00
CA THR A 84 10.47 -11.18 7.36
C THR A 84 9.49 -11.72 6.31
N TYR A 85 8.37 -11.03 6.17
CA TYR A 85 7.40 -11.37 5.13
C TYR A 85 8.01 -11.20 3.74
N LEU A 86 7.70 -12.14 2.85
CA LEU A 86 8.15 -12.11 1.45
C LEU A 86 7.29 -11.16 0.59
N LEU A 87 6.49 -10.30 1.20
CA LEU A 87 5.61 -9.39 0.49
C LEU A 87 6.39 -8.44 -0.42
N THR A 88 6.11 -8.55 -1.70
CA THR A 88 6.64 -7.67 -2.75
C THR A 88 5.56 -6.75 -3.32
N THR A 89 4.29 -7.16 -3.25
CA THR A 89 3.17 -6.42 -3.83
C THR A 89 1.97 -6.39 -2.91
N ILE A 90 1.45 -5.17 -2.66
CA ILE A 90 0.27 -4.92 -1.85
C ILE A 90 -0.68 -3.99 -2.62
N ASP A 91 -1.89 -4.47 -2.89
CA ASP A 91 -2.97 -3.67 -3.47
C ASP A 91 -4.05 -3.40 -2.42
N LEU A 92 -4.18 -2.13 -2.01
CA LEU A 92 -5.15 -1.63 -1.04
C LEU A 92 -6.14 -0.64 -1.66
N ARG A 93 -6.24 -0.59 -2.98
CA ARG A 93 -7.11 0.35 -3.69
C ARG A 93 -8.59 0.19 -3.28
N PHE A 94 -9.33 1.29 -3.42
CA PHE A 94 -10.78 1.27 -3.15
C PHE A 94 -11.13 0.73 -1.76
N ASN A 95 -10.53 1.35 -0.74
CA ASN A 95 -10.85 1.19 0.67
C ASN A 95 -11.20 2.55 1.29
N LYS A 96 -11.16 2.68 2.60
CA LYS A 96 -11.42 3.93 3.34
C LYS A 96 -10.24 4.28 4.25
N LEU A 97 -9.03 3.93 3.84
CA LEU A 97 -7.82 4.15 4.63
C LEU A 97 -7.46 5.62 4.69
N THR A 98 -7.10 6.10 5.87
CA THR A 98 -6.66 7.47 6.13
C THR A 98 -5.17 7.59 6.39
N SER A 99 -4.52 6.49 6.78
CA SER A 99 -3.10 6.40 7.11
C SER A 99 -2.58 4.97 6.94
N LEU A 100 -1.26 4.83 6.91
CA LEU A 100 -0.55 3.55 7.04
C LEU A 100 0.16 3.50 8.39
N SER A 101 0.17 2.32 9.03
CA SER A 101 0.96 2.07 10.24
C SER A 101 2.46 1.96 9.92
N ASP A 102 3.29 2.00 10.96
CA ASP A 102 4.75 1.83 10.84
C ASP A 102 5.17 0.44 10.33
N ASP A 103 4.25 -0.51 10.29
CA ASP A 103 4.48 -1.84 9.71
C ASP A 103 4.84 -1.79 8.20
N PHE A 104 4.50 -0.69 7.50
CA PHE A 104 4.83 -0.51 6.09
C PHE A 104 6.25 0.00 5.84
N ARG A 105 7.11 0.03 6.86
CA ARG A 105 8.53 0.38 6.71
C ARG A 105 9.35 -0.79 6.17
N ALA A 106 10.50 -0.47 5.59
CA ALA A 106 11.45 -1.45 5.08
C ALA A 106 11.94 -2.46 6.13
N THR A 107 11.90 -2.10 7.41
CA THR A 107 12.27 -3.01 8.51
C THR A 107 11.30 -4.17 8.68
N THR A 108 10.03 -3.97 8.34
CA THR A 108 8.99 -5.02 8.39
C THR A 108 8.76 -5.65 7.03
N LEU A 109 8.80 -4.84 5.97
CA LEU A 109 8.55 -5.24 4.58
C LEU A 109 9.77 -4.96 3.70
N PRO A 110 10.89 -5.66 3.89
CA PRO A 110 12.16 -5.36 3.22
C PRO A 110 12.13 -5.60 1.71
N TYR A 111 11.18 -6.40 1.22
CA TYR A 111 11.06 -6.75 -0.21
C TYR A 111 9.92 -6.01 -0.92
N LEU A 112 9.20 -5.11 -0.22
CA LEU A 112 8.07 -4.40 -0.81
C LEU A 112 8.54 -3.53 -1.98
N SER A 113 8.08 -3.88 -3.18
CA SER A 113 8.45 -3.19 -4.42
C SER A 113 7.27 -2.47 -5.08
N ASN A 114 6.05 -2.94 -4.88
CA ASN A 114 4.86 -2.36 -5.48
C ASN A 114 3.77 -2.17 -4.43
N MET A 115 3.26 -0.96 -4.31
CA MET A 115 2.15 -0.64 -3.40
C MET A 115 1.19 0.33 -4.06
N ASP A 116 -0.11 0.05 -3.96
CA ASP A 116 -1.15 0.95 -4.44
C ASP A 116 -2.22 1.16 -3.37
N VAL A 117 -2.36 2.42 -2.95
CA VAL A 117 -3.38 2.91 -2.00
C VAL A 117 -4.32 3.92 -2.65
N SER A 118 -4.45 3.90 -3.97
CA SER A 118 -5.36 4.78 -4.72
C SER A 118 -6.82 4.56 -4.33
N TYR A 119 -7.65 5.59 -4.48
CA TYR A 119 -9.07 5.53 -4.15
C TYR A 119 -9.31 5.19 -2.66
N ASN A 120 -8.68 5.97 -1.80
CA ASN A 120 -8.80 5.93 -0.35
C ASN A 120 -9.06 7.34 0.20
N CYS A 121 -8.80 7.56 1.49
CA CYS A 121 -9.10 8.81 2.20
C CYS A 121 -7.83 9.45 2.82
N PHE A 122 -6.69 9.36 2.16
CA PHE A 122 -5.44 9.98 2.65
C PHE A 122 -5.47 11.49 2.47
N SER A 123 -5.37 12.24 3.56
CA SER A 123 -5.21 13.70 3.55
C SER A 123 -3.74 14.12 3.52
N SER A 124 -2.83 13.23 3.87
CA SER A 124 -1.38 13.39 3.79
C SER A 124 -0.73 12.18 3.13
N PHE A 125 0.44 12.38 2.54
CA PHE A 125 1.19 11.31 1.90
C PHE A 125 1.81 10.37 2.97
N PRO A 126 1.61 9.05 2.88
CA PRO A 126 2.25 8.11 3.81
C PRO A 126 3.73 7.96 3.47
N THR A 127 4.61 8.34 4.38
CA THR A 127 6.06 8.34 4.17
C THR A 127 6.72 7.00 4.52
N GLN A 128 6.02 6.12 5.23
CA GLN A 128 6.56 4.84 5.70
C GLN A 128 7.13 3.97 4.58
N PRO A 129 6.46 3.77 3.42
CA PRO A 129 6.99 2.96 2.33
C PRO A 129 8.21 3.58 1.63
N LEU A 130 8.34 4.93 1.67
CA LEU A 130 9.42 5.64 0.97
C LEU A 130 10.81 5.36 1.56
N ASN A 131 10.89 4.85 2.77
CA ASN A 131 12.16 4.44 3.37
C ASN A 131 12.69 3.09 2.82
N SER A 132 11.99 2.47 1.88
CA SER A 132 12.41 1.21 1.27
C SER A 132 13.33 1.45 0.08
N SER A 133 14.50 0.79 0.09
CA SER A 133 15.38 0.73 -1.08
C SER A 133 14.86 -0.20 -2.19
N GLN A 134 13.76 -0.90 -1.96
CA GLN A 134 13.17 -1.84 -2.92
C GLN A 134 11.90 -1.31 -3.57
N LEU A 135 11.31 -0.23 -3.06
CA LEU A 135 10.05 0.30 -3.60
C LEU A 135 10.26 0.89 -5.00
N LYS A 136 9.61 0.30 -5.99
CA LYS A 136 9.69 0.66 -7.42
C LYS A 136 8.46 1.39 -7.91
N ALA A 137 7.29 1.01 -7.42
CA ALA A 137 6.03 1.61 -7.83
C ALA A 137 5.15 1.95 -6.64
N PHE A 138 4.65 3.19 -6.60
CA PHE A 138 3.71 3.65 -5.59
C PHE A 138 2.54 4.40 -6.22
N GLY A 139 1.31 3.95 -5.91
CA GLY A 139 0.06 4.58 -6.34
C GLY A 139 -0.72 5.19 -5.16
N ILE A 140 -1.12 6.46 -5.31
CA ILE A 140 -1.96 7.18 -4.34
C ILE A 140 -2.91 8.16 -5.05
N ARG A 141 -3.52 7.71 -6.13
CA ARG A 141 -4.46 8.52 -6.91
C ARG A 141 -5.79 8.67 -6.17
N HIS A 142 -6.53 9.72 -6.52
CA HIS A 142 -7.95 9.87 -6.17
C HIS A 142 -8.25 9.71 -4.68
N GLN A 143 -7.64 10.59 -3.85
CA GLN A 143 -7.93 10.62 -2.41
C GLN A 143 -9.10 11.56 -2.13
N ARG A 144 -10.15 11.04 -1.46
CA ARG A 144 -11.41 11.77 -1.22
C ARG A 144 -11.87 11.63 0.23
N ASP A 145 -12.55 12.66 0.73
CA ASP A 145 -13.36 12.55 1.95
C ASP A 145 -14.73 11.90 1.66
N ALA A 146 -15.58 11.81 2.68
CA ALA A 146 -16.90 11.21 2.56
C ALA A 146 -17.84 12.01 1.64
N GLU A 147 -17.59 13.31 1.49
CA GLU A 147 -18.34 14.24 0.61
C GLU A 147 -17.82 14.25 -0.82
N GLY A 148 -16.75 13.50 -1.12
CA GLY A 148 -16.14 13.42 -2.44
C GLY A 148 -15.12 14.53 -2.74
N ASN A 149 -14.76 15.37 -1.78
CA ASN A 149 -13.76 16.41 -1.99
C ASN A 149 -12.35 15.85 -2.07
N ARG A 150 -11.49 16.49 -2.87
CA ARG A 150 -10.06 16.17 -2.96
C ARG A 150 -9.34 16.64 -1.70
N ILE A 151 -8.68 15.72 -1.00
CA ILE A 151 -8.08 16.01 0.32
C ILE A 151 -6.56 15.92 0.34
N LEU A 152 -5.93 15.19 -0.58
CA LEU A 152 -4.48 15.12 -0.66
C LEU A 152 -3.94 16.33 -1.42
N ARG A 153 -3.26 17.24 -0.69
CA ARG A 153 -2.84 18.56 -1.18
C ARG A 153 -1.34 18.77 -1.23
N GLN A 154 -0.60 18.00 -0.47
CA GLN A 154 0.84 18.18 -0.33
C GLN A 154 1.60 17.19 -1.22
N TRP A 155 2.69 17.66 -1.81
CA TRP A 155 3.67 16.82 -2.45
C TRP A 155 4.32 15.90 -1.43
N PRO A 156 4.64 14.63 -1.80
CA PRO A 156 5.27 13.70 -0.87
C PRO A 156 6.67 14.16 -0.47
N THR A 157 6.85 14.50 0.80
CA THR A 157 8.16 14.76 1.36
C THR A 157 8.96 13.47 1.46
N GLY A 158 10.25 13.53 1.14
CA GLY A 158 11.12 12.36 1.21
C GLY A 158 11.08 11.46 -0.03
N ILE A 159 10.43 11.88 -1.13
CA ILE A 159 10.47 11.14 -2.39
C ILE A 159 11.91 10.94 -2.88
N THR A 160 12.79 11.90 -2.60
CA THR A 160 14.21 11.85 -2.92
C THR A 160 14.99 10.82 -2.10
N THR A 161 14.42 10.32 -1.01
CA THR A 161 15.03 9.27 -0.18
C THR A 161 14.66 7.85 -0.63
N CYS A 162 13.81 7.73 -1.66
CA CYS A 162 13.41 6.45 -2.23
C CYS A 162 14.19 6.16 -3.52
N PRO A 163 15.40 5.58 -3.43
CA PRO A 163 16.35 5.55 -4.54
C PRO A 163 15.94 4.61 -5.68
N SER A 164 15.02 3.71 -5.43
CA SER A 164 14.56 2.71 -6.42
C SER A 164 13.21 3.04 -7.04
N LEU A 165 12.59 4.16 -6.67
CA LEU A 165 11.26 4.51 -7.16
C LEU A 165 11.31 4.87 -8.63
N ILE A 166 10.67 4.05 -9.45
CA ILE A 166 10.57 4.19 -10.91
C ILE A 166 9.23 4.81 -11.31
N GLN A 167 8.17 4.51 -10.56
CA GLN A 167 6.81 4.93 -10.87
C GLN A 167 6.13 5.55 -9.67
N LEU A 168 5.63 6.79 -9.83
CA LEU A 168 4.78 7.48 -8.88
C LEU A 168 3.48 7.89 -9.57
N GLN A 169 2.34 7.45 -9.01
CA GLN A 169 1.02 7.81 -9.48
C GLN A 169 0.27 8.59 -8.39
N ILE A 170 0.18 9.91 -8.55
CA ILE A 170 -0.45 10.83 -7.60
C ILE A 170 -1.56 11.68 -8.26
N GLY A 171 -2.02 11.26 -9.43
CA GLY A 171 -3.07 11.94 -10.20
C GLY A 171 -4.42 12.00 -9.49
N SER A 172 -5.32 12.84 -9.98
CA SER A 172 -6.68 13.03 -9.47
C SER A 172 -6.74 13.41 -7.99
N ASN A 173 -5.84 14.26 -7.53
CA ASN A 173 -5.78 14.83 -6.17
C ASN A 173 -5.91 16.37 -6.21
N ASP A 174 -5.54 17.07 -5.16
CA ASP A 174 -5.44 18.54 -5.10
C ASP A 174 -4.00 18.98 -4.76
N ILE A 175 -3.01 18.30 -5.35
CA ILE A 175 -1.60 18.66 -5.18
C ILE A 175 -1.41 20.08 -5.73
N ARG A 176 -0.82 20.97 -4.93
CA ARG A 176 -0.72 22.40 -5.27
C ARG A 176 0.65 22.80 -5.75
N LYS A 177 1.70 22.15 -5.29
CA LYS A 177 3.07 22.48 -5.64
C LYS A 177 3.95 21.23 -5.63
N VAL A 178 4.89 21.16 -6.55
CA VAL A 178 5.97 20.17 -6.52
C VAL A 178 7.19 20.87 -5.90
N ASP A 179 7.52 20.51 -4.66
CA ASP A 179 8.49 21.23 -3.83
C ASP A 179 9.88 20.58 -3.79
N GLU A 180 10.02 19.36 -4.27
CA GLU A 180 11.28 18.61 -4.19
C GLU A 180 11.76 18.17 -5.56
N LYS A 181 13.06 18.01 -5.70
CA LYS A 181 13.66 17.39 -6.88
C LYS A 181 13.19 15.95 -7.00
N LEU A 182 12.84 15.52 -8.20
CA LEU A 182 12.52 14.13 -8.48
C LEU A 182 13.77 13.27 -8.39
N THR A 183 13.60 11.99 -8.03
CA THR A 183 14.70 11.04 -8.06
C THR A 183 15.13 10.80 -9.51
N PRO A 184 16.44 10.64 -9.79
CA PRO A 184 16.91 10.38 -11.15
C PRO A 184 16.35 9.09 -11.76
N GLN A 185 15.87 8.16 -10.93
CA GLN A 185 15.32 6.87 -11.35
C GLN A 185 13.83 6.94 -11.69
N LEU A 186 13.15 8.03 -11.34
CA LEU A 186 11.72 8.15 -11.60
C LEU A 186 11.47 8.26 -13.11
N TYR A 187 10.89 7.23 -13.69
CA TYR A 187 10.63 7.11 -15.13
C TYR A 187 9.18 7.43 -15.48
N ILE A 188 8.24 7.11 -14.58
CA ILE A 188 6.80 7.37 -14.74
C ILE A 188 6.33 8.25 -13.60
N LEU A 189 5.85 9.45 -13.94
CA LEU A 189 5.21 10.38 -13.03
C LEU A 189 3.81 10.71 -13.56
N ASP A 190 2.78 10.24 -12.87
CA ASP A 190 1.39 10.62 -13.13
C ASP A 190 0.92 11.63 -12.08
N ILE A 191 0.81 12.87 -12.50
CA ILE A 191 0.25 14.01 -11.73
C ILE A 191 -0.98 14.61 -12.41
N ALA A 192 -1.57 13.90 -13.38
CA ALA A 192 -2.74 14.35 -14.10
C ALA A 192 -3.91 14.67 -13.16
N ASP A 193 -4.79 15.58 -13.56
CA ASP A 193 -6.00 15.94 -12.81
C ASP A 193 -5.72 16.41 -11.36
N ASN A 194 -4.71 17.29 -11.20
CA ASN A 194 -4.49 18.10 -10.01
C ASN A 194 -4.72 19.57 -10.43
N PRO A 195 -5.96 20.11 -10.34
CA PRO A 195 -6.35 21.36 -11.01
C PRO A 195 -5.63 22.59 -10.48
N ASN A 196 -5.11 22.54 -9.26
CA ASN A 196 -4.43 23.67 -8.62
C ASN A 196 -2.91 23.52 -8.59
N ILE A 197 -2.33 22.60 -9.37
CA ILE A 197 -0.91 22.30 -9.31
C ILE A 197 -0.08 23.44 -9.96
N SER A 198 0.97 23.85 -9.28
CA SER A 198 2.03 24.68 -9.80
C SER A 198 3.33 23.88 -9.88
N ILE A 199 3.95 23.84 -11.05
CA ILE A 199 5.17 23.07 -11.31
C ILE A 199 6.27 24.04 -11.72
N ASP A 200 7.35 24.09 -10.99
CA ASP A 200 8.60 24.66 -11.45
C ASP A 200 9.35 23.59 -12.28
N VAL A 201 9.32 23.77 -13.61
CA VAL A 201 9.91 22.83 -14.55
C VAL A 201 11.42 22.65 -14.29
N THR A 202 12.11 23.67 -13.80
CA THR A 202 13.55 23.59 -13.50
C THR A 202 13.86 22.71 -12.30
N SER A 203 12.92 22.57 -11.35
CA SER A 203 13.04 21.68 -10.20
C SER A 203 12.69 20.23 -10.54
N VAL A 204 11.78 20.03 -11.50
CA VAL A 204 11.27 18.71 -11.91
C VAL A 204 12.17 18.04 -12.97
N CYS A 205 12.74 18.85 -13.89
CA CYS A 205 13.57 18.36 -14.98
C CYS A 205 14.94 19.07 -14.97
N PRO A 206 15.86 18.68 -14.08
CA PRO A 206 17.15 19.34 -13.98
C PRO A 206 18.10 19.12 -15.19
N TYR A 207 17.65 18.37 -16.19
CA TYR A 207 18.45 18.00 -17.38
C TYR A 207 17.83 18.49 -18.70
N ILE A 208 16.86 19.42 -18.66
CA ILE A 208 16.38 20.11 -19.85
C ILE A 208 17.17 21.38 -20.11
#